data_13212d877c356cc420e34f4f72978e21
#
_entry.id   13212d877c356cc420e34f4f72978e21
#
_cell.length_a   1.000
_cell.length_b   1.000
_cell.length_c   1.000
_cell.angle_alpha   90.00
_cell.angle_beta   90.00
_cell.angle_gamma   90.00
#
_symmetry.space_group_name_H-M   'P 1'
#
loop_
_entity.id
_entity.type
_entity.pdbx_description
1 polymer ?
#
loop_
_entity_poly.entity_id
_entity_poly.type
_entity_poly.pdbx_seq_one_letter_code
_entity_poly.pdbx_strand_id
1 'polypeptide(L)'
;MFAFGLHKITALAPVFLGVVAVAGMPASASSQQVPLPQYTVAQVDAGEEIFQQVCAFCHESDLTGGDQGPPLSDAYFASSWGGYPVAEFLSFVRDEMPLTGPGSLSDDAYVEVVSYILSFNGIPAGEVPLTMGSPGIITIVAKD
;
A
#
# COMPACT_ATOMS: atom_id res chain seq x y z
N MET A 1 88.92 41.83 -24.92
CA MET A 1 88.40 41.15 -23.70
C MET A 1 86.89 41.06 -23.83
N PHE A 2 86.40 39.86 -24.10
CA PHE A 2 85.02 39.69 -24.52
C PHE A 2 84.15 39.21 -23.33
N ALA A 3 83.07 39.96 -23.10
CA ALA A 3 82.06 39.59 -22.10
C ALA A 3 80.88 38.96 -22.81
N PHE A 4 80.64 37.69 -22.47
CA PHE A 4 79.48 36.92 -22.97
C PHE A 4 78.26 37.22 -22.13
N GLY A 5 77.24 37.79 -22.78
CA GLY A 5 75.91 37.96 -22.19
C GLY A 5 75.12 36.68 -22.16
N LEU A 6 74.65 36.30 -20.99
CA LEU A 6 73.82 35.12 -20.75
C LEU A 6 72.33 35.48 -21.01
N HIS A 7 71.74 34.90 -22.04
CA HIS A 7 70.31 35.02 -22.32
C HIS A 7 69.53 34.05 -21.42
N LYS A 8 68.65 34.61 -20.56
CA LYS A 8 67.69 33.83 -19.77
C LYS A 8 66.54 33.44 -20.67
N ILE A 9 66.40 32.17 -20.94
CA ILE A 9 65.21 31.60 -21.63
C ILE A 9 64.15 31.36 -20.55
N THR A 10 63.10 32.15 -20.59
CA THR A 10 61.94 31.98 -19.74
C THR A 10 61.01 30.94 -20.38
N ALA A 11 60.98 29.71 -19.79
CA ALA A 11 60.07 28.69 -20.24
C ALA A 11 58.67 28.98 -19.70
N LEU A 12 57.71 29.22 -20.62
CA LEU A 12 56.27 29.22 -20.30
C LEU A 12 55.81 27.78 -20.18
N ALA A 13 55.36 27.43 -18.99
CA ALA A 13 54.69 26.13 -18.77
C ALA A 13 53.21 26.25 -19.22
N PRO A 14 52.67 25.27 -19.97
CA PRO A 14 51.28 25.27 -20.32
C PRO A 14 50.41 24.86 -19.09
N VAL A 15 49.48 25.70 -18.72
CA VAL A 15 48.44 25.39 -17.73
C VAL A 15 47.39 24.49 -18.42
N PHE A 16 47.41 23.20 -18.10
CA PHE A 16 46.36 22.31 -18.48
C PHE A 16 45.13 22.56 -17.59
N LEU A 17 44.12 23.24 -18.11
CA LEU A 17 42.78 23.30 -17.47
C LEU A 17 42.14 21.89 -17.60
N GLY A 18 42.21 21.12 -16.53
CA GLY A 18 41.45 19.86 -16.43
C GLY A 18 39.96 20.13 -16.34
N VAL A 19 39.23 19.81 -17.40
CA VAL A 19 37.77 19.76 -17.39
C VAL A 19 37.36 18.52 -16.61
N VAL A 20 36.92 18.70 -15.35
CA VAL A 20 36.30 17.62 -14.58
C VAL A 20 34.88 17.42 -15.12
N ALA A 21 34.70 16.39 -15.94
CA ALA A 21 33.37 15.93 -16.35
C ALA A 21 32.68 15.29 -15.12
N VAL A 22 31.75 16.00 -14.52
CA VAL A 22 30.84 15.43 -13.51
C VAL A 22 29.86 14.53 -14.27
N ALA A 23 30.13 13.22 -14.28
CA ALA A 23 29.19 12.23 -14.77
C ALA A 23 27.98 12.28 -13.86
N GLY A 24 26.89 12.88 -14.34
CA GLY A 24 25.58 12.85 -13.68
C GLY A 24 25.12 11.42 -13.56
N MET A 25 25.10 10.85 -12.34
CA MET A 25 24.44 9.60 -12.06
C MET A 25 22.94 9.77 -12.35
N PRO A 26 22.33 8.90 -13.17
CA PRO A 26 20.89 8.92 -13.31
C PRO A 26 20.28 8.63 -11.92
N ALA A 27 19.53 9.58 -11.39
CA ALA A 27 18.68 9.34 -10.23
C ALA A 27 17.64 8.30 -10.65
N SER A 28 17.80 7.05 -10.21
CA SER A 28 16.77 6.04 -10.35
C SER A 28 15.56 6.55 -9.56
N ALA A 29 14.54 7.03 -10.28
CA ALA A 29 13.23 7.31 -9.70
C ALA A 29 12.68 5.97 -9.21
N SER A 30 12.82 5.68 -7.91
CA SER A 30 12.08 4.62 -7.24
C SER A 30 10.62 5.00 -7.36
N SER A 31 9.88 4.32 -8.22
CA SER A 31 8.42 4.36 -8.19
C SER A 31 8.02 3.78 -6.83
N GLN A 32 7.59 4.62 -5.91
CA GLN A 32 7.02 4.16 -4.63
C GLN A 32 5.69 3.49 -4.97
N GLN A 33 5.75 2.18 -5.16
CA GLN A 33 4.54 1.36 -5.24
C GLN A 33 3.85 1.47 -3.89
N VAL A 34 2.62 1.98 -3.91
CA VAL A 34 1.78 2.00 -2.72
C VAL A 34 1.53 0.55 -2.33
N PRO A 35 1.90 0.12 -1.11
CA PRO A 35 1.75 -1.27 -0.73
C PRO A 35 0.27 -1.65 -0.66
N LEU A 36 -0.04 -2.88 -1.11
CA LEU A 36 -1.33 -3.50 -0.85
C LEU A 36 -1.49 -3.81 0.64
N PRO A 37 -2.73 -3.88 1.16
CA PRO A 37 -2.98 -4.42 2.49
C PRO A 37 -2.39 -5.84 2.59
N GLN A 38 -1.77 -6.14 3.72
CA GLN A 38 -1.25 -7.48 4.00
C GLN A 38 -2.15 -8.17 5.02
N TYR A 39 -2.48 -9.43 4.79
CA TYR A 39 -3.22 -10.31 5.70
C TYR A 39 -2.91 -11.76 5.36
N THR A 40 -3.20 -12.70 6.27
CA THR A 40 -2.91 -14.12 6.07
C THR A 40 -4.15 -14.91 5.66
N VAL A 41 -3.95 -16.08 5.07
CA VAL A 41 -5.04 -17.03 4.75
C VAL A 41 -5.80 -17.41 6.02
N ALA A 42 -5.09 -17.63 7.13
CA ALA A 42 -5.74 -17.95 8.40
C ALA A 42 -6.71 -16.86 8.89
N GLN A 43 -6.40 -15.57 8.65
CA GLN A 43 -7.32 -14.48 8.96
C GLN A 43 -8.53 -14.46 8.02
N VAL A 44 -8.36 -14.87 6.77
CA VAL A 44 -9.48 -15.00 5.82
C VAL A 44 -10.44 -16.10 6.28
N ASP A 45 -9.92 -17.27 6.62
CA ASP A 45 -10.74 -18.42 7.04
C ASP A 45 -11.53 -18.09 8.32
N ALA A 46 -10.88 -17.50 9.33
CA ALA A 46 -11.55 -17.06 10.55
C ALA A 46 -12.57 -15.93 10.30
N GLY A 47 -12.22 -14.99 9.42
CA GLY A 47 -13.08 -13.87 9.05
C GLY A 47 -14.33 -14.31 8.29
N GLU A 48 -14.26 -15.34 7.45
CA GLU A 48 -15.42 -15.93 6.78
C GLU A 48 -16.42 -16.46 7.81
N GLU A 49 -15.95 -17.22 8.80
CA GLU A 49 -16.84 -17.77 9.84
C GLU A 49 -17.56 -16.66 10.62
N ILE A 50 -16.85 -15.60 11.00
CA ILE A 50 -17.43 -14.46 11.70
C ILE A 50 -18.40 -13.70 10.79
N PHE A 51 -18.04 -13.48 9.53
CA PHE A 51 -18.87 -12.80 8.55
C PHE A 51 -20.22 -13.48 8.39
N GLN A 52 -20.21 -14.80 8.22
CA GLN A 52 -21.44 -15.60 8.07
C GLN A 52 -22.36 -15.52 9.30
N GLN A 53 -21.78 -15.40 10.50
CA GLN A 53 -22.56 -15.37 11.73
C GLN A 53 -23.09 -13.97 12.08
N VAL A 54 -22.35 -12.90 11.74
CA VAL A 54 -22.59 -11.55 12.24
C VAL A 54 -22.99 -10.57 11.13
N CYS A 55 -22.39 -10.67 9.96
CA CYS A 55 -22.48 -9.66 8.90
C CYS A 55 -23.46 -10.07 7.78
N ALA A 56 -23.53 -11.37 7.48
CA ALA A 56 -24.28 -11.90 6.36
C ALA A 56 -25.79 -11.63 6.42
N PHE A 57 -26.34 -11.44 7.61
CA PHE A 57 -27.75 -11.09 7.76
C PHE A 57 -28.15 -9.79 7.02
N CYS A 58 -27.23 -8.82 6.99
CA CYS A 58 -27.48 -7.55 6.30
C CYS A 58 -26.77 -7.46 4.95
N HIS A 59 -25.57 -8.05 4.83
CA HIS A 59 -24.74 -7.93 3.63
C HIS A 59 -24.79 -9.12 2.69
N GLU A 60 -25.68 -10.09 2.99
CA GLU A 60 -25.81 -11.40 2.32
C GLU A 60 -24.54 -12.26 2.42
N SER A 61 -24.71 -13.58 2.34
CA SER A 61 -23.60 -14.54 2.52
C SER A 61 -22.54 -14.48 1.41
N ASP A 62 -22.90 -13.93 0.27
CA ASP A 62 -22.07 -13.74 -0.92
C ASP A 62 -21.63 -12.28 -1.11
N LEU A 63 -21.76 -11.44 -0.08
CA LEU A 63 -21.38 -10.03 -0.07
C LEU A 63 -22.08 -9.16 -1.11
N THR A 64 -23.16 -9.64 -1.74
CA THR A 64 -23.89 -8.89 -2.77
C THR A 64 -24.78 -7.79 -2.19
N GLY A 65 -24.98 -7.79 -0.86
CA GLY A 65 -25.86 -6.85 -0.19
C GLY A 65 -27.35 -7.12 -0.45
N GLY A 66 -28.18 -6.43 0.27
CA GLY A 66 -29.62 -6.58 0.19
C GLY A 66 -30.37 -5.36 0.69
N ASP A 67 -31.61 -5.54 1.11
CA ASP A 67 -32.46 -4.45 1.63
C ASP A 67 -31.93 -3.84 2.94
N GLN A 68 -31.06 -4.55 3.66
CA GLN A 68 -30.59 -4.17 4.99
C GLN A 68 -29.15 -3.64 5.03
N GLY A 69 -28.34 -3.96 4.00
CA GLY A 69 -26.96 -3.52 3.92
C GLY A 69 -26.45 -3.44 2.48
N PRO A 70 -25.51 -2.53 2.21
CA PRO A 70 -24.96 -2.39 0.87
C PRO A 70 -24.11 -3.58 0.49
N PRO A 71 -23.84 -3.77 -0.83
CA PRO A 71 -22.83 -4.72 -1.30
C PRO A 71 -21.45 -4.45 -0.68
N LEU A 72 -20.75 -5.52 -0.32
CA LEU A 72 -19.34 -5.49 0.13
C LEU A 72 -18.42 -6.13 -0.92
N SER A 73 -18.87 -6.21 -2.16
CA SER A 73 -18.14 -6.79 -3.28
C SER A 73 -18.23 -5.93 -4.54
N ASP A 74 -17.42 -6.30 -5.52
CA ASP A 74 -17.44 -5.81 -6.89
C ASP A 74 -17.33 -4.28 -7.05
N ALA A 75 -18.04 -3.72 -8.02
CA ALA A 75 -17.98 -2.30 -8.37
C ALA A 75 -18.43 -1.38 -7.23
N TYR A 76 -19.37 -1.82 -6.38
CA TYR A 76 -19.80 -1.02 -5.25
C TYR A 76 -18.70 -0.87 -4.20
N PHE A 77 -18.10 -1.99 -3.81
CA PHE A 77 -16.98 -1.97 -2.87
C PHE A 77 -15.79 -1.19 -3.43
N ALA A 78 -15.46 -1.41 -4.71
CA ALA A 78 -14.39 -0.71 -5.39
C ALA A 78 -14.62 0.82 -5.43
N SER A 79 -15.85 1.28 -5.65
CA SER A 79 -16.18 2.71 -5.68
C SER A 79 -16.21 3.36 -4.29
N SER A 80 -16.53 2.57 -3.25
CA SER A 80 -16.64 3.06 -1.87
C SER A 80 -15.30 3.08 -1.15
N TRP A 81 -14.46 2.05 -1.37
CA TRP A 81 -13.24 1.82 -0.60
C TRP A 81 -11.96 1.72 -1.43
N GLY A 82 -12.07 1.63 -2.76
CA GLY A 82 -10.90 1.66 -3.63
C GLY A 82 -10.13 2.98 -3.50
N GLY A 83 -8.83 2.89 -3.26
CA GLY A 83 -7.96 4.04 -3.04
C GLY A 83 -7.86 4.51 -1.59
N TYR A 84 -8.64 3.95 -0.66
CA TYR A 84 -8.56 4.29 0.75
C TYR A 84 -7.52 3.43 1.50
N PRO A 85 -6.90 3.97 2.57
CA PRO A 85 -6.10 3.18 3.49
C PRO A 85 -6.92 2.06 4.14
N VAL A 86 -6.35 0.87 4.24
CA VAL A 86 -7.02 -0.26 4.91
C VAL A 86 -7.33 0.04 6.37
N ALA A 87 -6.51 0.84 7.05
CA ALA A 87 -6.73 1.25 8.42
C ALA A 87 -8.00 2.12 8.59
N GLU A 88 -8.36 2.92 7.59
CA GLU A 88 -9.61 3.70 7.60
C GLU A 88 -10.82 2.79 7.45
N PHE A 89 -10.74 1.80 6.55
CA PHE A 89 -11.80 0.81 6.41
C PHE A 89 -11.98 -0.03 7.68
N LEU A 90 -10.88 -0.49 8.30
CA LEU A 90 -10.90 -1.18 9.58
C LEU A 90 -11.55 -0.35 10.68
N SER A 91 -11.19 0.92 10.80
CA SER A 91 -11.77 1.84 11.79
C SER A 91 -13.26 2.03 11.55
N PHE A 92 -13.67 2.23 10.29
CA PHE A 92 -15.08 2.34 9.94
C PHE A 92 -15.86 1.08 10.33
N VAL A 93 -15.37 -0.11 9.97
CA VAL A 93 -16.05 -1.37 10.28
C VAL A 93 -16.15 -1.58 11.79
N ARG A 94 -15.10 -1.26 12.55
CA ARG A 94 -15.14 -1.37 14.03
C ARG A 94 -16.12 -0.37 14.65
N ASP A 95 -16.09 0.87 14.20
CA ASP A 95 -16.81 1.97 14.87
C ASP A 95 -18.29 2.04 14.47
N GLU A 96 -18.65 1.47 13.30
CA GLU A 96 -20.00 1.55 12.74
C GLU A 96 -20.72 0.18 12.64
N MET A 97 -19.98 -0.94 12.69
CA MET A 97 -20.52 -2.28 12.47
C MET A 97 -20.28 -3.23 13.65
N PRO A 98 -21.18 -4.25 13.81
CA PRO A 98 -22.51 -4.35 13.21
C PRO A 98 -23.44 -3.25 13.72
N LEU A 99 -24.40 -2.79 12.92
CA LEU A 99 -25.33 -1.71 13.31
C LEU A 99 -26.11 -2.01 14.61
N THR A 100 -26.28 -3.28 14.95
CA THR A 100 -26.92 -3.73 16.19
C THR A 100 -26.06 -3.56 17.43
N GLY A 101 -24.76 -3.30 17.27
CA GLY A 101 -23.79 -3.10 18.35
C GLY A 101 -22.41 -2.73 17.80
N PRO A 102 -22.19 -1.49 17.35
CA PRO A 102 -20.87 -1.04 16.92
C PRO A 102 -19.82 -1.25 18.02
N GLY A 103 -18.63 -1.71 17.64
CA GLY A 103 -17.53 -2.00 18.56
C GLY A 103 -17.73 -3.24 19.43
N SER A 104 -18.72 -4.09 19.16
CA SER A 104 -19.01 -5.27 19.99
C SER A 104 -18.10 -6.47 19.77
N LEU A 105 -17.36 -6.52 18.68
CA LEU A 105 -16.39 -7.57 18.42
C LEU A 105 -15.00 -7.17 18.95
N SER A 106 -14.11 -8.15 19.09
CA SER A 106 -12.70 -7.85 19.39
C SER A 106 -11.99 -7.23 18.17
N ASP A 107 -10.89 -6.53 18.40
CA ASP A 107 -10.06 -5.98 17.32
C ASP A 107 -9.59 -7.08 16.36
N ASP A 108 -9.22 -8.26 16.88
CA ASP A 108 -8.83 -9.41 16.06
C ASP A 108 -9.99 -9.87 15.16
N ALA A 109 -11.22 -9.96 15.69
CA ALA A 109 -12.38 -10.35 14.90
C ALA A 109 -12.71 -9.33 13.79
N TYR A 110 -12.56 -8.03 14.04
CA TYR A 110 -12.70 -7.02 13.00
C TYR A 110 -11.63 -7.14 11.91
N VAL A 111 -10.39 -7.38 12.30
CA VAL A 111 -9.28 -7.60 11.38
C VAL A 111 -9.53 -8.84 10.50
N GLU A 112 -10.00 -9.94 11.08
CA GLU A 112 -10.31 -11.18 10.38
C GLU A 112 -11.46 -10.97 9.37
N VAL A 113 -12.55 -10.33 9.77
CA VAL A 113 -13.68 -10.00 8.87
C VAL A 113 -13.22 -9.11 7.72
N VAL A 114 -12.41 -8.09 7.98
CA VAL A 114 -11.88 -7.23 6.92
C VAL A 114 -10.96 -8.02 6.00
N SER A 115 -10.12 -8.93 6.51
CA SER A 115 -9.28 -9.80 5.69
C SER A 115 -10.11 -10.66 4.73
N TYR A 116 -11.23 -11.21 5.20
CA TYR A 116 -12.17 -11.94 4.35
C TYR A 116 -12.77 -11.05 3.25
N ILE A 117 -13.27 -9.86 3.58
CA ILE A 117 -13.82 -8.92 2.61
C ILE A 117 -12.78 -8.53 1.56
N LEU A 118 -11.55 -8.24 1.96
CA LEU A 118 -10.45 -7.89 1.05
C LEU A 118 -10.13 -9.06 0.10
N SER A 119 -10.06 -10.28 0.64
CA SER A 119 -9.82 -11.51 -0.14
C SER A 119 -10.93 -11.75 -1.16
N PHE A 120 -12.18 -11.58 -0.74
CA PHE A 120 -13.34 -11.73 -1.63
C PHE A 120 -13.28 -10.76 -2.81
N ASN A 121 -12.77 -9.56 -2.58
CA ASN A 121 -12.57 -8.53 -3.60
C ASN A 121 -11.25 -8.67 -4.39
N GLY A 122 -10.57 -9.82 -4.29
CA GLY A 122 -9.44 -10.18 -5.14
C GLY A 122 -8.10 -9.56 -4.71
N ILE A 123 -7.99 -8.95 -3.54
CA ILE A 123 -6.69 -8.57 -2.98
C ILE A 123 -6.02 -9.84 -2.48
N PRO A 124 -4.76 -10.13 -2.87
CA PRO A 124 -4.13 -11.40 -2.51
C PRO A 124 -3.70 -11.44 -1.05
N ALA A 125 -3.84 -12.60 -0.41
CA ALA A 125 -3.26 -12.87 0.90
C ALA A 125 -1.73 -12.91 0.82
N GLY A 126 -1.09 -12.59 1.94
CA GLY A 126 0.38 -12.62 2.13
C GLY A 126 0.77 -13.36 3.40
N GLU A 127 2.01 -13.12 3.83
CA GLU A 127 2.57 -13.76 5.02
C GLU A 127 2.47 -12.87 6.29
N VAL A 128 2.21 -11.58 6.12
CA VAL A 128 2.16 -10.64 7.23
C VAL A 128 0.73 -10.45 7.68
N PRO A 129 0.42 -10.70 8.96
CA PRO A 129 -0.94 -10.51 9.48
C PRO A 129 -1.40 -9.05 9.39
N LEU A 130 -2.67 -8.85 9.06
CA LEU A 130 -3.34 -7.57 9.20
C LEU A 130 -3.52 -7.24 10.68
N THR A 131 -3.41 -5.98 11.02
CA THR A 131 -3.68 -5.41 12.33
C THR A 131 -4.44 -4.10 12.17
N MET A 132 -5.02 -3.57 13.24
CA MET A 132 -5.76 -2.28 13.19
C MET A 132 -4.94 -1.10 12.66
N GLY A 133 -3.63 -1.15 12.79
CA GLY A 133 -2.71 -0.10 12.30
C GLY A 133 -1.92 -0.47 11.05
N SER A 134 -2.28 -1.55 10.36
CA SER A 134 -1.53 -1.99 9.18
C SER A 134 -1.57 -0.96 8.06
N PRO A 135 -0.44 -0.74 7.35
CA PRO A 135 -0.40 0.10 6.17
C PRO A 135 -1.02 -0.63 4.96
N GLY A 136 -1.29 0.11 3.93
CA GLY A 136 -1.73 -0.41 2.63
C GLY A 136 -2.94 0.33 2.09
N ILE A 137 -3.00 0.43 0.78
CA ILE A 137 -4.14 1.04 0.07
C ILE A 137 -4.96 -0.07 -0.57
N ILE A 138 -6.26 -0.03 -0.36
CA ILE A 138 -7.22 -0.96 -0.98
C ILE A 138 -7.21 -0.72 -2.48
N THR A 139 -6.65 -1.67 -3.21
CA THR A 139 -6.56 -1.59 -4.68
C THR A 139 -7.29 -2.80 -5.25
N ILE A 140 -8.47 -2.56 -5.79
CA ILE A 140 -9.27 -3.62 -6.41
C ILE A 140 -8.73 -3.85 -7.82
N VAL A 141 -8.27 -5.06 -8.07
CA VAL A 141 -7.89 -5.49 -9.42
C VAL A 141 -9.14 -6.05 -10.08
N ALA A 142 -9.56 -5.44 -11.18
CA ALA A 142 -10.70 -5.97 -11.93
C ALA A 142 -10.42 -7.43 -12.29
N LYS A 143 -11.37 -8.31 -11.97
CA LYS A 143 -11.33 -9.69 -12.48
C LYS A 143 -11.68 -9.64 -13.96
N ASP A 144 -10.73 -10.05 -14.81
CA ASP A 144 -10.93 -10.24 -16.27
C ASP A 144 -11.93 -11.38 -16.55
#